data_3f7705b57bfa624dcfdb76f9b0a382bc
#
_entry.id   3f7705b57bfa624dcfdb76f9b0a382bc
#
_cell.length_a   1.000
_cell.length_b   1.000
_cell.length_c   1.000
_cell.angle_alpha   90.00
_cell.angle_beta   90.00
_cell.angle_gamma   90.00
#
_symmetry.space_group_name_H-M   'P 1'
#
loop_
_entity.id
_entity.type
_entity.pdbx_description
1 polymer ?
#
loop_
_entity_poly.entity_id
_entity_poly.type
_entity_poly.pdbx_seq_one_letter_code
_entity_poly.pdbx_strand_id
1 'polypeptide(L)'
;MAEMKQFGIDLELDDAVAQGHYSNLAIISHSTSEFIIDFATVLPGVQKARVKSRIILTPEHAKRLLRSLQENIVRYESNVGKIEIPSPQPTPDAGPKMGQEIGRAHV
;
A
#
# COMPACT_ATOMS: atom_id res chain seq x y z
N MET A 1 -10.31 -21.06 8.87
CA MET A 1 -9.11 -20.33 9.35
C MET A 1 -7.86 -21.04 8.86
N ALA A 2 -6.94 -20.31 8.31
CA ALA A 2 -5.69 -20.87 7.82
C ALA A 2 -4.57 -20.50 8.79
N GLU A 3 -3.60 -21.38 8.89
CA GLU A 3 -2.45 -21.15 9.75
C GLU A 3 -1.19 -21.23 8.92
N MET A 4 -0.24 -20.37 9.22
CA MET A 4 1.04 -20.38 8.57
C MET A 4 2.13 -20.22 9.59
N LYS A 5 3.25 -20.86 9.34
CA LYS A 5 4.40 -20.71 10.20
C LYS A 5 5.48 -19.95 9.48
N GLN A 6 5.86 -18.82 10.02
CA GLN A 6 6.96 -18.02 9.48
C GLN A 6 7.75 -17.48 10.65
N PHE A 7 9.06 -17.48 10.50
CA PHE A 7 9.95 -16.90 11.50
C PHE A 7 9.72 -17.49 12.88
N GLY A 8 9.34 -18.76 12.95
CA GLY A 8 9.13 -19.41 14.22
C GLY A 8 7.84 -19.06 14.93
N ILE A 9 6.94 -18.37 14.26
CA ILE A 9 5.67 -17.95 14.82
C ILE A 9 4.54 -18.58 14.03
N ASP A 10 3.53 -19.07 14.74
CA ASP A 10 2.32 -19.56 14.08
C ASP A 10 1.45 -18.37 13.72
N LEU A 11 1.04 -18.33 12.48
CA LEU A 11 0.16 -17.27 11.99
C LEU A 11 -1.21 -17.84 11.73
N GLU A 12 -2.22 -17.12 12.17
CA GLU A 12 -3.60 -17.49 11.91
C GLU A 12 -4.22 -16.51 10.95
N LEU A 13 -4.96 -17.01 9.99
CA LEU A 13 -5.67 -16.19 9.03
C LEU A 13 -7.15 -16.50 9.17
N ASP A 14 -7.87 -15.60 9.80
CA ASP A 14 -9.30 -15.71 9.99
C ASP A 14 -9.99 -15.68 8.63
N ASP A 15 -11.06 -16.45 8.48
CA ASP A 15 -11.78 -16.55 7.23
C ASP A 15 -12.26 -15.20 6.74
N ALA A 16 -12.74 -14.35 7.62
CA ALA A 16 -13.22 -13.04 7.22
C ALA A 16 -12.07 -12.17 6.69
N VAL A 17 -10.91 -12.30 7.28
CA VAL A 17 -9.74 -11.53 6.86
C VAL A 17 -9.14 -12.11 5.59
N ALA A 18 -9.28 -13.42 5.42
CA ALA A 18 -8.70 -14.10 4.26
C ALA A 18 -9.33 -13.66 2.94
N GLN A 19 -10.53 -13.11 2.98
CA GLN A 19 -11.16 -12.61 1.77
C GLN A 19 -10.43 -11.40 1.21
N GLY A 20 -9.77 -10.65 2.07
CA GLY A 20 -9.00 -9.50 1.64
C GLY A 20 -9.86 -8.31 1.22
N HIS A 21 -9.19 -7.26 0.87
CA HIS A 21 -9.82 -6.05 0.35
C HIS A 21 -9.06 -5.59 -0.87
N TYR A 22 -9.79 -5.39 -1.95
CA TYR A 22 -9.17 -4.79 -3.13
C TYR A 22 -8.89 -3.31 -2.84
N SER A 23 -7.72 -2.85 -3.22
CA SER A 23 -7.36 -1.45 -3.05
C SER A 23 -6.57 -1.00 -4.26
N ASN A 24 -6.87 0.19 -4.74
CA ASN A 24 -6.12 0.78 -5.84
C ASN A 24 -5.59 2.16 -5.46
N LEU A 25 -5.60 2.49 -4.17
CA LEU A 25 -5.06 3.75 -3.69
C LEU A 25 -4.58 3.54 -2.27
N ALA A 26 -3.38 4.00 -1.99
CA ALA A 26 -2.88 3.98 -0.63
C ALA A 26 -2.44 5.39 -0.26
N ILE A 27 -2.90 5.87 0.87
CA ILE A 27 -2.54 7.18 1.37
C ILE A 27 -1.77 6.97 2.65
N ILE A 28 -0.58 7.54 2.71
CA ILE A 28 0.31 7.33 3.84
C ILE A 28 0.56 8.66 4.54
N SER A 29 0.40 8.64 5.84
CA SER A 29 0.77 9.78 6.67
C SER A 29 1.58 9.27 7.85
N HIS A 30 2.21 10.19 8.56
CA HIS A 30 3.05 9.78 9.68
C HIS A 30 3.15 10.89 10.71
N SER A 31 3.46 10.46 11.92
CA SER A 31 3.90 11.33 13.00
C SER A 31 5.29 10.86 13.39
N THR A 32 5.78 11.36 14.52
CA THR A 32 7.08 10.90 15.01
C THR A 32 7.03 9.48 15.55
N SER A 33 5.84 8.98 15.84
CA SER A 33 5.67 7.69 16.50
C SER A 33 5.16 6.60 15.61
N GLU A 34 4.46 6.93 14.52
CA GLU A 34 3.81 5.88 13.74
C GLU A 34 3.54 6.33 12.33
N PHE A 35 3.38 5.33 11.47
CA PHE A 35 2.94 5.51 10.09
C PHE A 35 1.54 4.95 9.97
N ILE A 36 0.69 5.66 9.25
CA ILE A 36 -0.68 5.23 9.00
C ILE A 36 -0.85 5.04 7.51
N ILE A 37 -1.26 3.84 7.10
CA ILE A 37 -1.50 3.54 5.70
C ILE A 37 -2.98 3.26 5.54
N ASP A 38 -3.64 4.09 4.76
CA ASP A 38 -5.06 3.92 4.46
C ASP A 38 -5.18 3.36 3.05
N PHE A 39 -5.73 2.16 2.96
CA PHE A 39 -5.96 1.52 1.67
C PHE A 39 -7.40 1.81 1.26
N ALA A 40 -7.56 2.37 0.07
CA ALA A 40 -8.85 2.80 -0.40
C ALA A 40 -9.12 2.28 -1.80
N THR A 41 -10.37 2.32 -2.18
CA THR A 41 -10.78 1.93 -3.52
C THR A 41 -11.45 3.12 -4.17
N VAL A 42 -10.94 3.45 -5.36
CA VAL A 42 -11.53 4.49 -6.19
C VAL A 42 -12.26 3.81 -7.32
N LEU A 43 -13.54 4.12 -7.47
CA LEU A 43 -14.37 3.50 -8.49
C LEU A 43 -14.90 4.56 -9.44
N PRO A 44 -15.04 4.21 -10.73
CA PRO A 44 -15.60 5.16 -11.70
C PRO A 44 -17.00 5.57 -11.30
N GLY A 45 -17.33 6.84 -11.47
CA GLY A 45 -18.65 7.33 -11.19
C GLY A 45 -18.96 7.55 -9.74
N VAL A 46 -18.03 7.28 -8.85
CA VAL A 46 -18.22 7.47 -7.42
C VAL A 46 -17.34 8.65 -7.00
N GLN A 47 -17.95 9.61 -6.34
CA GLN A 47 -17.23 10.82 -6.01
C GLN A 47 -16.28 10.67 -4.85
N LYS A 48 -16.52 9.70 -3.99
CA LYS A 48 -15.71 9.53 -2.79
C LYS A 48 -15.01 8.19 -2.83
N ALA A 49 -13.71 8.19 -2.56
CA ALA A 49 -12.98 6.97 -2.34
C ALA A 49 -13.30 6.48 -0.94
N ARG A 50 -13.45 5.17 -0.82
CA ARG A 50 -13.77 4.59 0.48
C ARG A 50 -12.53 3.90 1.03
N VAL A 51 -12.16 4.25 2.24
CA VAL A 51 -11.07 3.57 2.93
C VAL A 51 -11.56 2.22 3.38
N LYS A 52 -10.87 1.18 2.95
CA LYS A 52 -11.24 -0.20 3.29
C LYS A 52 -10.47 -0.70 4.49
N SER A 53 -9.29 -0.21 4.69
CA SER A 53 -8.43 -0.73 5.74
C SER A 53 -7.43 0.34 6.14
N ARG A 54 -7.24 0.48 7.43
CA ARG A 54 -6.22 1.38 7.96
C ARG A 54 -5.23 0.55 8.75
N ILE A 55 -3.97 0.65 8.41
CA ILE A 55 -2.91 -0.07 9.09
C ILE A 55 -1.98 0.93 9.74
N ILE A 56 -1.68 0.70 11.01
CA ILE A 56 -0.80 1.58 11.77
C ILE A 56 0.46 0.81 12.09
N LEU A 57 1.60 1.41 11.75
CA LEU A 57 2.89 0.77 11.90
C LEU A 57 3.84 1.66 12.69
N THR A 58 4.73 1.03 13.44
CA THR A 58 5.86 1.80 13.96
C THR A 58 6.76 2.19 12.80
N PRO A 59 7.57 3.23 12.97
CA PRO A 59 8.49 3.61 11.89
C PRO A 59 9.42 2.48 11.47
N GLU A 60 9.87 1.68 12.40
CA GLU A 60 10.73 0.56 12.07
C GLU A 60 9.99 -0.44 11.17
N HIS A 61 8.75 -0.76 11.52
CA HIS A 61 8.00 -1.72 10.71
C HIS A 61 7.62 -1.15 9.36
N ALA A 62 7.40 0.15 9.27
CA ALA A 62 7.16 0.78 7.98
C ALA A 62 8.36 0.59 7.07
N LYS A 63 9.56 0.73 7.61
CA LYS A 63 10.76 0.54 6.82
C LYS A 63 10.97 -0.92 6.43
N ARG A 64 10.64 -1.83 7.33
CA ARG A 64 10.71 -3.26 7.01
C ARG A 64 9.72 -3.63 5.92
N LEU A 65 8.52 -3.06 5.98
CA LEU A 65 7.53 -3.28 4.95
C LEU A 65 8.03 -2.80 3.60
N LEU A 66 8.61 -1.61 3.56
CA LEU A 66 9.16 -1.09 2.32
C LEU A 66 10.17 -2.06 1.71
N ARG A 67 11.09 -2.57 2.52
CA ARG A 67 12.10 -3.49 2.03
C ARG A 67 11.51 -4.79 1.53
N SER A 68 10.56 -5.35 2.27
CA SER A 68 9.93 -6.60 1.87
C SER A 68 9.16 -6.44 0.58
N LEU A 69 8.43 -5.35 0.46
CA LEU A 69 7.68 -5.08 -0.75
C LEU A 69 8.61 -4.92 -1.94
N GLN A 70 9.70 -4.19 -1.73
CA GLN A 70 10.66 -3.98 -2.78
C GLN A 70 11.27 -5.29 -3.28
N GLU A 71 11.62 -6.18 -2.36
CA GLU A 71 12.16 -7.49 -2.73
C GLU A 71 11.15 -8.30 -3.51
N ASN A 72 9.89 -8.24 -3.12
CA ASN A 72 8.86 -8.98 -3.83
C ASN A 72 8.62 -8.42 -5.22
N ILE A 73 8.68 -7.11 -5.36
CA ILE A 73 8.55 -6.50 -6.67
C ILE A 73 9.69 -6.92 -7.57
N VAL A 74 10.92 -6.95 -7.05
CA VAL A 74 12.06 -7.39 -7.83
C VAL A 74 11.86 -8.82 -8.32
N ARG A 75 11.42 -9.71 -7.44
CA ARG A 75 11.17 -11.09 -7.83
C ARG A 75 10.07 -11.21 -8.86
N TYR A 76 9.01 -10.42 -8.69
CA TYR A 76 7.93 -10.43 -9.66
C TYR A 76 8.45 -10.00 -11.03
N GLU A 77 9.20 -8.92 -11.06
CA GLU A 77 9.69 -8.39 -12.34
C GLU A 77 10.68 -9.32 -13.01
N SER A 78 11.41 -10.10 -12.23
CA SER A 78 12.32 -11.08 -12.80
C SER A 78 11.61 -12.27 -13.41
N ASN A 79 10.47 -12.65 -12.84
CA ASN A 79 9.78 -13.87 -13.24
C ASN A 79 8.60 -13.63 -14.16
N VAL A 80 7.94 -12.50 -14.04
CA VAL A 80 6.73 -12.22 -14.81
C VAL A 80 6.97 -11.14 -15.84
N GLY A 81 7.51 -10.02 -15.42
CA GLY A 81 7.76 -8.91 -16.34
C GLY A 81 7.74 -7.60 -15.60
N LYS A 82 8.28 -6.60 -16.25
CA LYS A 82 8.41 -5.29 -15.66
C LYS A 82 7.03 -4.68 -15.39
N ILE A 83 6.88 -4.07 -14.22
CA ILE A 83 5.66 -3.37 -13.87
C ILE A 83 5.77 -1.97 -14.41
N GLU A 84 4.86 -1.62 -15.31
CA GLU A 84 4.85 -0.29 -15.90
C GLU A 84 3.88 0.57 -15.13
N ILE A 85 4.34 1.74 -14.74
CA ILE A 85 3.48 2.71 -14.10
C ILE A 85 3.23 3.81 -15.12
N PRO A 86 1.99 3.99 -15.59
CA PRO A 86 1.74 5.01 -16.59
C PRO A 86 2.08 6.39 -16.05
N SER A 87 2.63 7.21 -16.89
CA SER A 87 2.93 8.58 -16.48
C SER A 87 1.63 9.30 -16.18
N PRO A 88 1.61 10.08 -15.12
CA PRO A 88 0.40 10.85 -14.83
C PRO A 88 0.14 11.84 -15.94
N GLN A 89 -1.12 12.07 -16.22
CA GLN A 89 -1.49 13.09 -17.18
C GLN A 89 -1.12 14.44 -16.61
N PRO A 90 -0.53 15.32 -17.41
CA PRO A 90 -0.28 16.67 -16.94
C PRO A 90 -1.59 17.38 -16.68
N THR A 91 -1.68 18.05 -15.58
CA THR A 91 -2.84 18.87 -15.29
C THR A 91 -2.34 20.25 -14.87
N PRO A 92 -3.20 21.23 -14.95
CA PRO A 92 -2.78 22.57 -14.56
C PRO A 92 -2.33 22.67 -13.13
N ASP A 93 -2.84 21.79 -12.29
CA ASP A 93 -2.46 21.84 -10.90
C ASP A 93 -1.41 20.89 -10.56
N ALA A 94 -0.91 20.14 -11.47
CA ALA A 94 0.06 19.11 -11.16
C ALA A 94 1.42 19.71 -11.01
N GLY A 95 1.53 20.80 -10.43
CA GLY A 95 2.78 21.48 -10.40
C GLY A 95 3.63 21.14 -9.27
N PRO A 96 4.43 22.07 -8.91
CA PRO A 96 5.51 21.84 -7.96
C PRO A 96 5.09 21.39 -6.62
N LYS A 97 3.86 21.51 -6.31
CA LYS A 97 3.43 21.02 -5.05
C LYS A 97 3.61 19.54 -4.93
N MET A 98 4.08 18.94 -5.95
CA MET A 98 4.34 17.54 -5.87
C MET A 98 5.24 17.18 -4.75
N GLY A 99 6.07 18.06 -4.36
CA GLY A 99 6.92 17.73 -3.25
C GLY A 99 6.15 17.42 -2.03
N GLN A 100 4.97 17.94 -1.96
CA GLN A 100 4.20 17.67 -0.80
C GLN A 100 3.57 16.35 -0.82
N GLU A 101 3.62 15.72 -1.92
CA GLU A 101 3.08 14.40 -2.01
C GLU A 101 3.83 13.44 -1.17
N ILE A 102 4.90 13.85 -0.59
CA ILE A 102 5.57 13.03 0.36
C ILE A 102 4.57 12.58 1.38
N GLY A 103 4.58 11.32 1.69
CA GLY A 103 3.61 10.76 2.60
C GLY A 103 2.40 10.20 1.92
N ARG A 104 2.32 10.31 0.61
CA ARG A 104 1.25 9.69 -0.14
C ARG A 104 1.81 8.72 -1.13
N ALA A 105 1.15 7.63 -1.29
CA ALA A 105 1.52 6.66 -2.29
C ALA A 105 0.29 6.27 -3.04
N HIS A 106 0.40 6.15 -4.34
CA HIS A 106 -0.70 5.74 -5.18
C HIS A 106 -0.37 4.41 -5.77
N VAL A 107 -1.29 3.53 -5.66
CA VAL A 107 -1.07 2.17 -6.10
C VAL A 107 -2.05 1.79 -7.18
#